data_17b56f31906a8975dfa130d72526ab5b
#
_entry.id   17b56f31906a8975dfa130d72526ab5b
#
_cell.length_a   1.000
_cell.length_b   1.000
_cell.length_c   1.000
_cell.angle_alpha   90.00
_cell.angle_beta   90.00
_cell.angle_gamma   90.00
#
_symmetry.space_group_name_H-M   'P 1'
#
loop_
_entity.id
_entity.type
_entity.pdbx_description
1 polymer ?
#
loop_
_entity_poly.entity_id
_entity_poly.type
_entity_poly.pdbx_seq_one_letter_code
_entity_poly.pdbx_strand_id
1 'polypeptide(L)'
;DWSSDVCSSDLQFGEHHADYAVPVINEREARAGAGILFLLALIAFMNAWLSGDFAPTKLVVAGFFADFVLRVLVNPRFSPSLILGRIAVRNQLPEYVGAPQKRFAWAIGLALASAMLYLVVFNNVRGPVNLLVCALCLLLLFFETAFGICIGCRIYSLFNRERAQLCPGGVCDVQDRQPIQQVSAAQYGALVAFLAGLWFAAGALPESPIWGASTV
;
A
#
# COMPACT_ATOMS: atom_id res chain seq x y z
N ASP A 1 40.20 -1.96 7.10
CA ASP A 1 39.40 -3.08 7.61
C ASP A 1 38.00 -3.02 7.00
N TRP A 2 37.93 -3.30 5.71
CA TRP A 2 36.75 -3.13 4.86
C TRP A 2 35.70 -4.27 5.00
N SER A 3 36.05 -5.34 5.69
CA SER A 3 35.20 -6.54 5.74
C SER A 3 34.23 -6.57 6.93
N SER A 4 34.47 -5.81 7.98
CA SER A 4 33.61 -5.79 9.18
C SER A 4 32.42 -4.82 9.04
N ASP A 5 32.57 -3.73 8.27
CA ASP A 5 31.53 -2.73 8.12
C ASP A 5 30.40 -3.16 7.15
N VAL A 6 30.71 -4.02 6.18
CA VAL A 6 29.73 -4.51 5.20
C VAL A 6 28.72 -5.49 5.82
N CYS A 7 29.15 -6.34 6.74
CA CYS A 7 28.24 -7.30 7.40
C CYS A 7 27.31 -6.65 8.45
N SER A 8 27.71 -5.54 9.05
CA SER A 8 26.91 -4.83 10.07
C SER A 8 25.82 -3.93 9.45
N SER A 9 26.07 -3.37 8.26
CA SER A 9 25.13 -2.49 7.57
C SER A 9 23.96 -3.24 6.90
N ASP A 10 24.15 -4.50 6.53
CA ASP A 10 23.11 -5.29 5.82
C ASP A 10 21.95 -5.73 6.72
N LEU A 11 22.11 -5.69 8.04
CA LEU A 11 21.06 -6.02 9.01
C LEU A 11 20.34 -4.79 9.57
N GLN A 12 20.82 -3.58 9.28
CA GLN A 12 20.16 -2.36 9.73
C GLN A 12 18.92 -2.06 8.88
N PHE A 13 17.81 -1.76 9.55
CA PHE A 13 16.54 -1.41 8.91
C PHE A 13 16.60 0.00 8.32
N GLY A 14 16.58 0.11 7.00
CA GLY A 14 16.72 1.37 6.26
C GLY A 14 18.17 1.68 5.86
N GLU A 15 18.38 2.72 5.11
CA GLU A 15 19.68 3.19 4.62
C GLU A 15 20.11 4.44 5.39
N HIS A 16 21.39 4.52 5.76
CA HIS A 16 21.97 5.74 6.33
C HIS A 16 22.33 6.71 5.21
N HIS A 17 21.81 7.93 5.31
CA HIS A 17 22.15 9.03 4.41
C HIS A 17 22.77 10.14 5.23
N ALA A 18 23.85 10.76 4.72
CA ALA A 18 24.64 11.76 5.46
C ALA A 18 23.83 12.99 5.91
N ASP A 19 22.77 13.31 5.16
CA ASP A 19 21.94 14.49 5.43
C ASP A 19 20.84 14.23 6.47
N TYR A 20 20.69 12.99 6.96
CA TYR A 20 19.59 12.62 7.84
C TYR A 20 20.06 11.94 9.12
N ALA A 21 19.48 12.36 10.24
CA ALA A 21 19.83 11.83 11.57
C ALA A 21 19.25 10.42 11.85
N VAL A 22 18.35 9.93 10.99
CA VAL A 22 17.66 8.63 11.13
C VAL A 22 17.80 7.82 9.85
N PRO A 23 17.76 6.49 9.93
CA PRO A 23 17.70 5.65 8.75
C PRO A 23 16.49 6.01 7.88
N VAL A 24 16.67 6.00 6.56
CA VAL A 24 15.67 6.39 5.58
C VAL A 24 15.34 5.26 4.61
N ILE A 25 14.19 5.38 3.97
CA ILE A 25 13.71 4.48 2.91
C ILE A 25 13.23 5.35 1.76
N ASN A 26 13.43 4.86 0.53
CA ASN A 26 12.89 5.52 -0.65
C ASN A 26 11.37 5.30 -0.74
N GLU A 27 10.59 6.37 -0.54
CA GLU A 27 9.13 6.34 -0.59
C GLU A 27 8.60 5.90 -1.95
N ARG A 28 9.26 6.28 -3.04
CA ARG A 28 8.83 5.90 -4.41
C ARG A 28 8.90 4.40 -4.62
N GLU A 29 9.95 3.74 -4.11
CA GLU A 29 10.06 2.28 -4.14
C GLU A 29 8.96 1.62 -3.32
N ALA A 30 8.69 2.15 -2.12
CA ALA A 30 7.63 1.65 -1.26
C ALA A 30 6.25 1.77 -1.91
N ARG A 31 5.94 2.92 -2.53
CA ARG A 31 4.68 3.16 -3.26
C ARG A 31 4.54 2.26 -4.50
N ALA A 32 5.61 2.09 -5.27
CA ALA A 32 5.61 1.20 -6.42
C ALA A 32 5.40 -0.26 -6.00
N GLY A 33 6.09 -0.72 -4.94
CA GLY A 33 5.89 -2.04 -4.36
C GLY A 33 4.47 -2.25 -3.83
N ALA A 34 3.90 -1.25 -3.14
CA ALA A 34 2.50 -1.27 -2.70
C ALA A 34 1.53 -1.37 -3.89
N GLY A 35 1.81 -0.68 -5.00
CA GLY A 35 1.01 -0.75 -6.23
C GLY A 35 1.00 -2.13 -6.86
N ILE A 36 2.14 -2.80 -6.89
CA ILE A 36 2.25 -4.18 -7.40
C ILE A 36 1.44 -5.13 -6.52
N LEU A 37 1.58 -5.03 -5.19
CA LEU A 37 0.82 -5.85 -4.25
C LEU A 37 -0.68 -5.56 -4.32
N PHE A 38 -1.06 -4.29 -4.46
CA PHE A 38 -2.46 -3.88 -4.64
C PHE A 38 -3.07 -4.53 -5.89
N LEU A 39 -2.39 -4.48 -7.02
CA LEU A 39 -2.88 -5.07 -8.26
C LEU A 39 -3.08 -6.57 -8.13
N LEU A 40 -2.10 -7.29 -7.59
CA LEU A 40 -2.19 -8.73 -7.39
C LEU A 40 -3.32 -9.10 -6.41
N ALA A 41 -3.44 -8.35 -5.31
CA ALA A 41 -4.49 -8.57 -4.32
C ALA A 41 -5.88 -8.26 -4.89
N LEU A 42 -6.02 -7.19 -5.69
CA LEU A 42 -7.28 -6.84 -6.35
C LEU A 42 -7.72 -7.90 -7.34
N ILE A 43 -6.82 -8.39 -8.19
CA ILE A 43 -7.10 -9.48 -9.15
C ILE A 43 -7.56 -10.73 -8.40
N ALA A 44 -6.84 -11.14 -7.36
CA ALA A 44 -7.19 -12.32 -6.57
C ALA A 44 -8.53 -12.14 -5.83
N PHE A 45 -8.80 -10.95 -5.30
CA PHE A 45 -10.05 -10.60 -4.64
C PHE A 45 -11.23 -10.67 -5.61
N MET A 46 -11.10 -10.04 -6.79
CA MET A 46 -12.14 -10.05 -7.82
C MET A 46 -12.39 -11.46 -8.34
N ASN A 47 -11.34 -12.28 -8.52
CA ASN A 47 -11.52 -13.66 -8.93
C ASN A 47 -12.29 -14.48 -7.88
N ALA A 48 -11.96 -14.33 -6.60
CA ALA A 48 -12.68 -14.99 -5.52
C ALA A 48 -14.15 -14.55 -5.44
N TRP A 49 -14.40 -13.25 -5.66
CA TRP A 49 -15.74 -12.66 -5.63
C TRP A 49 -16.62 -13.13 -6.80
N LEU A 50 -16.07 -13.13 -8.03
CA LEU A 50 -16.83 -13.43 -9.25
C LEU A 50 -16.94 -14.92 -9.55
N SER A 51 -15.85 -15.68 -9.33
CA SER A 51 -15.77 -17.10 -9.70
C SER A 51 -15.95 -18.04 -8.51
N GLY A 52 -15.88 -17.53 -7.27
CA GLY A 52 -15.85 -18.36 -6.07
C GLY A 52 -14.56 -19.18 -5.91
N ASP A 53 -13.56 -18.97 -6.77
CA ASP A 53 -12.26 -19.65 -6.69
C ASP A 53 -11.30 -18.87 -5.80
N PHE A 54 -10.95 -19.48 -4.67
CA PHE A 54 -10.05 -18.91 -3.65
C PHE A 54 -8.58 -19.35 -3.81
N ALA A 55 -8.26 -20.18 -4.81
CA ALA A 55 -6.88 -20.65 -4.99
C ALA A 55 -5.89 -19.49 -5.27
N PRO A 56 -6.18 -18.55 -6.18
CA PRO A 56 -5.34 -17.37 -6.37
C PRO A 56 -5.22 -16.50 -5.11
N THR A 57 -6.31 -16.35 -4.35
CA THR A 57 -6.29 -15.58 -3.10
C THR A 57 -5.36 -16.19 -2.07
N LYS A 58 -5.37 -17.52 -1.91
CA LYS A 58 -4.45 -18.21 -1.00
C LYS A 58 -2.99 -17.99 -1.38
N LEU A 59 -2.68 -18.08 -2.67
CA LEU A 59 -1.33 -17.85 -3.19
C LEU A 59 -0.87 -16.40 -2.94
N VAL A 60 -1.72 -15.43 -3.25
CA VAL A 60 -1.41 -14.01 -3.05
C VAL A 60 -1.25 -13.68 -1.56
N VAL A 61 -2.12 -14.21 -0.68
CA VAL A 61 -2.01 -14.02 0.78
C VAL A 61 -0.71 -14.61 1.31
N ALA A 62 -0.32 -15.82 0.89
CA ALA A 62 0.95 -16.43 1.30
C ALA A 62 2.16 -15.61 0.80
N GLY A 63 2.14 -15.17 -0.46
CA GLY A 63 3.18 -14.30 -1.02
C GLY A 63 3.28 -12.96 -0.31
N PHE A 64 2.14 -12.35 -0.02
CA PHE A 64 2.05 -11.09 0.73
C PHE A 64 2.61 -11.24 2.15
N PHE A 65 2.23 -12.30 2.85
CA PHE A 65 2.77 -12.61 4.17
C PHE A 65 4.30 -12.75 4.13
N ALA A 66 4.83 -13.55 3.20
CA ALA A 66 6.28 -13.75 3.05
C ALA A 66 7.00 -12.42 2.75
N ASP A 67 6.46 -11.59 1.86
CA ASP A 67 7.00 -10.28 1.52
C ASP A 67 7.07 -9.36 2.76
N PHE A 68 6.00 -9.31 3.56
CA PHE A 68 5.97 -8.49 4.78
C PHE A 68 6.83 -9.04 5.90
N VAL A 69 7.00 -10.36 6.03
CA VAL A 69 7.97 -10.98 6.94
C VAL A 69 9.38 -10.49 6.60
N LEU A 70 9.76 -10.55 5.31
CA LEU A 70 11.06 -10.05 4.85
C LEU A 70 11.24 -8.56 5.15
N ARG A 71 10.21 -7.74 4.90
CA ARG A 71 10.27 -6.29 5.15
C ARG A 71 10.46 -5.93 6.61
N VAL A 72 9.75 -6.59 7.52
CA VAL A 72 9.65 -6.18 8.93
C VAL A 72 10.67 -6.88 9.81
N LEU A 73 10.88 -8.19 9.57
CA LEU A 73 11.68 -9.03 10.45
C LEU A 73 13.11 -9.26 9.93
N VAL A 74 13.34 -9.16 8.63
CA VAL A 74 14.67 -9.36 8.04
C VAL A 74 15.24 -8.00 7.61
N ASN A 75 14.97 -7.59 6.38
CA ASN A 75 15.39 -6.29 5.87
C ASN A 75 14.56 -5.95 4.62
N PRO A 76 14.06 -4.71 4.47
CA PRO A 76 13.31 -4.27 3.29
C PRO A 76 14.01 -4.51 1.95
N ARG A 77 15.35 -4.49 1.93
CA ARG A 77 16.15 -4.72 0.71
C ARG A 77 15.89 -6.07 0.05
N PHE A 78 15.45 -7.07 0.83
CA PHE A 78 15.19 -8.43 0.34
C PHE A 78 13.72 -8.69 0.00
N SER A 79 12.84 -7.72 0.22
CA SER A 79 11.42 -7.85 -0.12
C SER A 79 11.21 -7.87 -1.64
N PRO A 80 10.60 -8.92 -2.21
CA PRO A 80 10.38 -9.04 -3.65
C PRO A 80 9.64 -7.86 -4.26
N SER A 81 8.59 -7.39 -3.59
CA SER A 81 7.80 -6.27 -4.08
C SER A 81 8.55 -4.95 -4.08
N LEU A 82 9.44 -4.71 -3.07
CA LEU A 82 10.30 -3.53 -3.05
C LEU A 82 11.41 -3.60 -4.10
N ILE A 83 11.96 -4.79 -4.35
CA ILE A 83 12.93 -4.99 -5.45
C ILE A 83 12.28 -4.66 -6.80
N LEU A 84 11.09 -5.18 -7.05
CA LEU A 84 10.33 -4.86 -8.27
C LEU A 84 9.96 -3.36 -8.33
N GLY A 85 9.57 -2.78 -7.20
CA GLY A 85 9.33 -1.35 -7.07
C GLY A 85 10.56 -0.53 -7.43
N ARG A 86 11.74 -0.89 -6.89
CA ARG A 86 13.03 -0.25 -7.20
C ARG A 86 13.34 -0.30 -8.70
N ILE A 87 13.14 -1.45 -9.34
CA ILE A 87 13.33 -1.61 -10.78
C ILE A 87 12.39 -0.68 -11.56
N ALA A 88 11.12 -0.61 -11.15
CA ALA A 88 10.12 0.19 -11.83
C ALA A 88 10.40 1.71 -11.77
N VAL A 89 10.89 2.21 -10.62
CA VAL A 89 11.13 3.65 -10.41
C VAL A 89 12.59 4.05 -10.49
N ARG A 90 13.47 3.20 -11.00
CA ARG A 90 14.94 3.42 -11.02
C ARG A 90 15.39 4.73 -11.68
N ASN A 91 14.59 5.28 -12.58
CA ASN A 91 14.87 6.52 -13.31
C ASN A 91 14.27 7.77 -12.65
N GLN A 92 13.66 7.63 -11.46
CA GLN A 92 13.04 8.73 -10.73
C GLN A 92 13.95 9.18 -9.58
N LEU A 93 13.90 10.46 -9.25
CA LEU A 93 14.61 10.98 -8.08
C LEU A 93 14.04 10.35 -6.79
N PRO A 94 14.89 9.88 -5.87
CA PRO A 94 14.42 9.27 -4.63
C PRO A 94 13.70 10.27 -3.73
N GLU A 95 12.69 9.81 -3.01
CA GLU A 95 12.00 10.55 -1.95
C GLU A 95 12.28 9.84 -0.62
N TYR A 96 12.91 10.53 0.33
CA TYR A 96 13.34 9.91 1.58
C TYR A 96 12.29 10.07 2.69
N VAL A 97 11.94 8.96 3.33
CA VAL A 97 11.06 8.91 4.52
C VAL A 97 11.73 8.15 5.64
N GLY A 98 11.35 8.46 6.88
CA GLY A 98 11.89 7.81 8.07
C GLY A 98 11.58 6.31 8.11
N ALA A 99 12.60 5.48 8.24
CA ALA A 99 12.48 4.04 8.32
C ALA A 99 11.63 3.55 9.51
N PRO A 100 11.69 4.15 10.73
CA PRO A 100 10.88 3.71 11.87
C PRO A 100 9.37 3.82 11.62
N GLN A 101 8.92 4.89 10.96
CA GLN A 101 7.50 5.09 10.63
C GLN A 101 7.01 4.05 9.62
N LYS A 102 7.82 3.77 8.59
CA LYS A 102 7.50 2.73 7.59
C LYS A 102 7.50 1.34 8.21
N ARG A 103 8.44 1.05 9.11
CA ARG A 103 8.45 -0.23 9.83
C ARG A 103 7.17 -0.46 10.62
N PHE A 104 6.69 0.56 11.31
CA PHE A 104 5.43 0.49 12.04
C PHE A 104 4.24 0.24 11.08
N ALA A 105 4.15 0.98 9.98
CA ALA A 105 3.09 0.80 8.98
C ALA A 105 3.12 -0.62 8.37
N TRP A 106 4.29 -1.13 8.04
CA TRP A 106 4.46 -2.50 7.53
C TRP A 106 4.19 -3.57 8.58
N ALA A 107 4.42 -3.29 9.87
CA ALA A 107 4.03 -4.21 10.95
C ALA A 107 2.49 -4.37 11.04
N ILE A 108 1.73 -3.31 10.81
CA ILE A 108 0.26 -3.40 10.65
C ILE A 108 -0.08 -4.29 9.44
N GLY A 109 0.58 -4.10 8.31
CA GLY A 109 0.42 -4.94 7.12
C GLY A 109 0.74 -6.42 7.39
N LEU A 110 1.81 -6.69 8.13
CA LEU A 110 2.17 -8.05 8.55
C LEU A 110 1.11 -8.68 9.47
N ALA A 111 0.56 -7.92 10.42
CA ALA A 111 -0.52 -8.40 11.29
C ALA A 111 -1.78 -8.77 10.50
N LEU A 112 -2.18 -7.93 9.53
CA LEU A 112 -3.30 -8.21 8.64
C LEU A 112 -3.04 -9.42 7.74
N ALA A 113 -1.82 -9.52 7.18
CA ALA A 113 -1.42 -10.67 6.37
C ALA A 113 -1.43 -11.97 7.17
N SER A 114 -0.98 -11.93 8.44
CA SER A 114 -1.01 -13.08 9.36
C SER A 114 -2.44 -13.52 9.65
N ALA A 115 -3.35 -12.57 9.90
CA ALA A 115 -4.76 -12.84 10.11
C ALA A 115 -5.39 -13.49 8.87
N MET A 116 -5.11 -12.96 7.67
CA MET A 116 -5.60 -13.54 6.41
C MET A 116 -5.02 -14.92 6.13
N LEU A 117 -3.72 -15.12 6.40
CA LEU A 117 -3.09 -16.43 6.25
C LEU A 117 -3.79 -17.47 7.16
N TYR A 118 -4.02 -17.11 8.42
CA TYR A 118 -4.72 -17.99 9.36
C TYR A 118 -6.15 -18.29 8.94
N LEU A 119 -6.92 -17.27 8.58
CA LEU A 119 -8.34 -17.42 8.24
C LEU A 119 -8.55 -18.13 6.90
N VAL A 120 -7.85 -17.71 5.84
CA VAL A 120 -8.11 -18.17 4.47
C VAL A 120 -7.32 -19.42 4.12
N VAL A 121 -6.03 -19.46 4.48
CA VAL A 121 -5.15 -20.56 4.06
C VAL A 121 -5.29 -21.75 4.99
N PHE A 122 -5.23 -21.55 6.30
CA PHE A 122 -5.29 -22.66 7.26
C PHE A 122 -6.72 -23.11 7.57
N ASN A 123 -7.63 -22.17 7.84
CA ASN A 123 -8.98 -22.53 8.28
C ASN A 123 -10.03 -22.54 7.16
N ASN A 124 -9.70 -22.12 5.95
CA ASN A 124 -10.64 -22.01 4.82
C ASN A 124 -11.93 -21.25 5.17
N VAL A 125 -11.87 -20.32 6.11
CA VAL A 125 -13.02 -19.50 6.51
C VAL A 125 -13.43 -18.61 5.34
N ARG A 126 -14.68 -18.73 4.92
CA ARG A 126 -15.28 -17.87 3.89
C ARG A 126 -16.41 -17.10 4.55
N GLY A 127 -16.26 -15.78 4.67
CA GLY A 127 -17.28 -15.00 5.36
C GLY A 127 -16.97 -13.50 5.43
N PRO A 128 -17.83 -12.71 6.08
CA PRO A 128 -17.71 -11.26 6.13
C PRO A 128 -16.42 -10.76 6.77
N VAL A 129 -15.85 -11.53 7.71
CA VAL A 129 -14.56 -11.18 8.34
C VAL A 129 -13.43 -11.14 7.33
N ASN A 130 -13.34 -12.15 6.44
CA ASN A 130 -12.34 -12.17 5.37
C ASN A 130 -12.54 -11.01 4.42
N LEU A 131 -13.79 -10.73 4.05
CA LEU A 131 -14.13 -9.60 3.18
C LEU A 131 -13.66 -8.28 3.78
N LEU A 132 -13.92 -8.04 5.07
CA LEU A 132 -13.50 -6.83 5.77
C LEU A 132 -11.97 -6.69 5.83
N VAL A 133 -11.26 -7.76 6.17
CA VAL A 133 -9.79 -7.72 6.24
C VAL A 133 -9.18 -7.51 4.85
N CYS A 134 -9.69 -8.19 3.81
CA CYS A 134 -9.26 -7.96 2.42
C CYS A 134 -9.53 -6.52 1.97
N ALA A 135 -10.73 -6.00 2.22
CA ALA A 135 -11.10 -4.63 1.87
C ALA A 135 -10.20 -3.62 2.58
N LEU A 136 -9.91 -3.84 3.87
CA LEU A 136 -9.00 -2.99 4.63
C LEU A 136 -7.58 -3.03 4.04
N CYS A 137 -7.04 -4.21 3.72
CA CYS A 137 -5.73 -4.33 3.08
C CYS A 137 -5.69 -3.60 1.74
N LEU A 138 -6.72 -3.79 0.90
CA LEU A 138 -6.83 -3.12 -0.40
C LEU A 138 -6.91 -1.60 -0.23
N LEU A 139 -7.69 -1.09 0.72
CA LEU A 139 -7.76 0.34 1.01
C LEU A 139 -6.41 0.92 1.45
N LEU A 140 -5.72 0.26 2.38
CA LEU A 140 -4.41 0.72 2.84
C LEU A 140 -3.39 0.78 1.70
N LEU A 141 -3.32 -0.26 0.87
CA LEU A 141 -2.45 -0.29 -0.31
C LEU A 141 -2.85 0.76 -1.36
N PHE A 142 -4.15 0.96 -1.58
CA PHE A 142 -4.66 1.96 -2.50
C PHE A 142 -4.26 3.39 -2.09
N PHE A 143 -4.46 3.74 -0.81
CA PHE A 143 -4.08 5.07 -0.31
C PHE A 143 -2.57 5.30 -0.41
N GLU A 144 -1.77 4.28 -0.13
CA GLU A 144 -0.31 4.37 -0.23
C GLU A 144 0.13 4.53 -1.69
N THR A 145 -0.40 3.73 -2.61
CA THR A 145 0.05 3.77 -4.01
C THR A 145 -0.53 4.95 -4.81
N ALA A 146 -1.84 5.24 -4.67
CA ALA A 146 -2.51 6.26 -5.46
C ALA A 146 -2.22 7.68 -4.96
N PHE A 147 -2.25 7.87 -3.64
CA PHE A 147 -2.12 9.21 -3.03
C PHE A 147 -0.79 9.44 -2.30
N GLY A 148 0.03 8.40 -2.13
CA GLY A 148 1.22 8.49 -1.28
C GLY A 148 0.91 8.69 0.19
N ILE A 149 -0.32 8.38 0.61
CA ILE A 149 -0.76 8.53 2.00
C ILE A 149 -0.56 7.21 2.73
N CYS A 150 0.51 7.13 3.52
CA CYS A 150 0.72 6.01 4.42
C CYS A 150 -0.12 6.21 5.69
N ILE A 151 -1.28 5.54 5.77
CA ILE A 151 -2.19 5.64 6.93
C ILE A 151 -1.48 5.17 8.20
N GLY A 152 -0.71 4.09 8.14
CA GLY A 152 0.09 3.60 9.28
C GLY A 152 1.11 4.63 9.76
N CYS A 153 1.77 5.36 8.86
CA CYS A 153 2.68 6.44 9.21
C CYS A 153 1.95 7.60 9.92
N ARG A 154 0.74 7.93 9.48
CA ARG A 154 -0.09 8.95 10.14
C ARG A 154 -0.51 8.53 11.54
N ILE A 155 -0.91 7.27 11.72
CA ILE A 155 -1.21 6.71 13.05
C ILE A 155 0.02 6.78 13.95
N TYR A 156 1.20 6.39 13.44
CA TYR A 156 2.45 6.50 14.19
C TYR A 156 2.73 7.93 14.66
N SER A 157 2.59 8.90 13.77
CA SER A 157 2.81 10.33 14.09
C SER A 157 1.82 10.87 15.12
N LEU A 158 0.60 10.34 15.17
CA LEU A 158 -0.40 10.74 16.16
C LEU A 158 0.00 10.32 17.58
N PHE A 159 0.61 9.14 17.74
CA PHE A 159 1.07 8.62 19.03
C PHE A 159 2.46 9.13 19.43
N ASN A 160 3.29 9.53 18.47
CA ASN A 160 4.70 9.90 18.69
C ASN A 160 4.98 11.32 18.21
N ARG A 161 4.21 12.30 18.65
CA ARG A 161 4.31 13.71 18.20
C ARG A 161 5.71 14.33 18.34
N GLU A 162 6.45 14.00 19.40
CA GLU A 162 7.82 14.51 19.62
C GLU A 162 8.85 13.88 18.66
N ARG A 163 8.60 12.68 18.18
CA ARG A 163 9.45 11.98 17.20
C ARG A 163 9.01 12.19 15.75
N ALA A 164 7.89 12.83 15.52
CA ALA A 164 7.38 13.14 14.17
C ALA A 164 8.26 14.19 13.43
N GLN A 165 9.14 14.90 14.13
CA GLN A 165 10.19 15.72 13.51
C GLN A 165 11.25 14.89 12.75
N LEU A 166 11.11 13.57 12.75
CA LEU A 166 12.02 12.61 12.09
C LEU A 166 11.54 12.20 10.70
N CYS A 167 10.75 13.03 10.02
CA CYS A 167 10.45 12.84 8.59
C CYS A 167 11.49 13.63 7.77
N PRO A 168 12.64 13.04 7.42
CA PRO A 168 13.76 13.77 6.87
C PRO A 168 13.47 14.36 5.52
N GLY A 169 12.57 14.02 4.76
CA GLY A 169 12.24 14.58 3.44
C GLY A 169 11.09 15.60 3.44
N GLY A 170 10.51 15.94 4.62
CA GLY A 170 9.33 16.81 4.67
C GLY A 170 8.08 16.22 4.03
N VAL A 171 8.14 14.97 3.57
CA VAL A 171 7.03 14.29 2.88
C VAL A 171 5.82 14.07 3.79
N CYS A 172 6.06 14.05 5.11
CA CYS A 172 5.00 13.91 6.11
C CYS A 172 4.50 15.24 6.66
N ASP A 173 5.22 16.34 6.43
CA ASP A 173 4.81 17.65 6.87
C ASP A 173 3.82 18.27 5.87
N VAL A 174 2.83 18.97 6.40
CA VAL A 174 1.92 19.78 5.58
C VAL A 174 2.71 20.98 5.10
N GLN A 175 3.30 20.86 3.91
CA GLN A 175 3.97 21.99 3.27
C GLN A 175 2.94 22.96 2.69
N ASP A 176 3.33 24.22 2.59
CA ASP A 176 2.53 25.23 1.91
C ASP A 176 2.22 24.77 0.48
N ARG A 177 0.94 24.81 0.12
CA ARG A 177 0.48 24.37 -1.20
C ARG A 177 1.06 25.25 -2.28
N GLN A 178 1.78 24.66 -3.19
CA GLN A 178 2.29 25.34 -4.38
C GLN A 178 1.10 25.82 -5.26
N PRO A 179 1.24 26.92 -6.01
CA PRO A 179 0.16 27.41 -6.90
C PRO A 179 -0.39 26.35 -7.85
N ILE A 180 0.47 25.44 -8.35
CA ILE A 180 0.08 24.34 -9.24
C ILE A 180 -0.81 23.28 -8.56
N GLN A 181 -0.83 23.23 -7.23
CA GLN A 181 -1.63 22.28 -6.44
C GLN A 181 -2.99 22.84 -6.05
N GLN A 182 -3.25 24.11 -6.36
CA GLN A 182 -4.51 24.75 -6.04
C GLN A 182 -5.57 24.39 -7.08
N VAL A 183 -6.72 23.93 -6.61
CA VAL A 183 -7.87 23.61 -7.45
C VAL A 183 -8.76 24.84 -7.55
N SER A 184 -9.03 25.31 -8.77
CA SER A 184 -9.89 26.45 -9.02
C SER A 184 -11.37 26.09 -8.86
N ALA A 185 -12.22 27.12 -8.62
CA ALA A 185 -13.67 26.94 -8.56
C ALA A 185 -14.25 26.35 -9.88
N ALA A 186 -13.66 26.71 -11.02
CA ALA A 186 -14.05 26.15 -12.32
C ALA A 186 -13.78 24.64 -12.41
N GLN A 187 -12.65 24.17 -11.85
CA GLN A 187 -12.32 22.72 -11.81
C GLN A 187 -13.28 21.95 -10.90
N TYR A 188 -13.67 22.53 -9.74
CA TYR A 188 -14.73 21.92 -8.91
C TYR A 188 -16.07 21.87 -9.65
N GLY A 189 -16.45 22.94 -10.34
CA GLY A 189 -17.66 22.95 -11.16
C GLY A 189 -17.64 21.88 -12.26
N ALA A 190 -16.53 21.74 -12.96
CA ALA A 190 -16.36 20.69 -13.98
C ALA A 190 -16.46 19.28 -13.38
N LEU A 191 -15.86 19.04 -12.20
CA LEU A 191 -15.95 17.75 -11.52
C LEU A 191 -17.40 17.42 -11.12
N VAL A 192 -18.10 18.39 -10.53
CA VAL A 192 -19.52 18.21 -10.16
C VAL A 192 -20.38 17.94 -11.38
N ALA A 193 -20.20 18.69 -12.47
CA ALA A 193 -20.93 18.47 -13.73
C ALA A 193 -20.65 17.08 -14.32
N PHE A 194 -19.40 16.63 -14.27
CA PHE A 194 -19.01 15.28 -14.72
C PHE A 194 -19.69 14.18 -13.89
N LEU A 195 -19.65 14.30 -12.56
CA LEU A 195 -20.30 13.32 -11.67
C LEU A 195 -21.81 13.29 -11.83
N ALA A 196 -22.45 14.46 -11.98
CA ALA A 196 -23.86 14.55 -12.27
C ALA A 196 -24.20 13.92 -13.64
N GLY A 197 -23.38 14.17 -14.67
CA GLY A 197 -23.52 13.54 -15.99
C GLY A 197 -23.43 12.01 -15.92
N LEU A 198 -22.47 11.48 -15.16
CA LEU A 198 -22.35 10.03 -14.93
C LEU A 198 -23.57 9.46 -14.21
N TRP A 199 -24.09 10.17 -13.22
CA TRP A 199 -25.29 9.77 -12.50
C TRP A 199 -26.51 9.67 -13.41
N PHE A 200 -26.75 10.69 -14.25
CA PHE A 200 -27.80 10.67 -15.24
C PHE A 200 -27.62 9.58 -16.30
N ALA A 201 -26.38 9.39 -16.78
CA ALA A 201 -26.07 8.34 -17.74
C ALA A 201 -26.33 6.95 -17.15
N ALA A 202 -25.95 6.72 -15.89
CA ALA A 202 -26.20 5.45 -15.21
C ALA A 202 -27.69 5.13 -15.09
N GLY A 203 -28.54 6.14 -14.83
CA GLY A 203 -30.01 5.97 -14.79
C GLY A 203 -30.64 5.77 -16.16
N ALA A 204 -29.97 6.18 -17.25
CA ALA A 204 -30.44 6.02 -18.62
C ALA A 204 -29.97 4.69 -19.28
N LEU A 205 -29.00 4.01 -18.68
CA LEU A 205 -28.54 2.71 -19.18
C LEU A 205 -29.63 1.65 -18.94
N PRO A 206 -29.99 0.85 -19.95
CA PRO A 206 -30.94 -0.25 -19.76
C PRO A 206 -30.34 -1.23 -18.77
N GLU A 207 -31.14 -1.67 -17.80
CA GLU A 207 -30.78 -2.79 -16.93
C GLU A 207 -30.62 -4.04 -17.80
N SER A 208 -29.42 -4.26 -18.32
CA SER A 208 -29.08 -5.56 -18.88
C SER A 208 -29.04 -6.56 -17.72
N PRO A 209 -29.78 -7.66 -17.75
CA PRO A 209 -29.68 -8.70 -16.75
C PRO A 209 -28.29 -9.35 -16.87
N ILE A 210 -27.30 -8.77 -16.16
CA ILE A 210 -25.91 -9.30 -16.11
C ILE A 210 -25.87 -10.63 -15.35
N TRP A 211 -26.96 -10.97 -14.68
CA TRP A 211 -27.15 -12.25 -14.03
C TRP A 211 -28.35 -12.96 -14.66
N GLY A 212 -28.06 -13.74 -15.69
CA GLY A 212 -29.01 -14.74 -16.15
C GLY A 212 -29.35 -15.62 -14.96
N ALA A 213 -30.57 -15.46 -14.43
CA ALA A 213 -31.19 -16.47 -13.61
C ALA A 213 -31.38 -17.70 -14.51
N SER A 214 -30.39 -18.58 -14.52
CA SER A 214 -30.61 -19.97 -14.96
C SER A 214 -31.40 -20.67 -13.86
N THR A 215 -32.72 -20.47 -13.92
CA THR A 215 -33.67 -21.41 -13.38
C THR A 215 -33.62 -22.67 -14.26
N VAL A 216 -32.91 -23.68 -13.81
CA VAL A 216 -33.27 -25.12 -14.06
C VAL A 216 -32.93 -25.91 -12.80
#